data_bc5e405b711f5887bfea926b94609ecd
#
_entry.id   bc5e405b711f5887bfea926b94609ecd
#
_cell.length_a   1.000
_cell.length_b   1.000
_cell.length_c   1.000
_cell.angle_alpha   90.00
_cell.angle_beta   90.00
_cell.angle_gamma   90.00
#
_symmetry.space_group_name_H-M   'P 1'
#
loop_
_entity.id
_entity.type
_entity.pdbx_description
1 polymer ?
#
loop_
_entity_poly.entity_id
_entity_poly.type
_entity_poly.pdbx_seq_one_letter_code
_entity_poly.pdbx_strand_id
1 'polypeptide(L)'
;IIGRIGMHKPSSEIIAAARTGIAPGVVPLSTAPESAAPLYVGSDIYRRAAFGNNHPLKIVRHSAVLDLVGILGWLDEDSFRASQPATVDQLLEFHDRGYIEALQYAESAGQVTPQIRERYHIGTLENPLFEGLFERASMTVGGSILAAELACQGHVIFHPSGGTHHGRPDRASGFCYFNDPVYAIL
;
A
#
# COMPACT_ATOMS: atom_id res chain seq x y z
N ILE A 1 -10.47 -37.57 -27.85
CA ILE A 1 -11.87 -37.16 -27.58
C ILE A 1 -11.74 -36.07 -26.50
N ILE A 2 -11.82 -34.81 -26.89
CA ILE A 2 -11.72 -33.66 -25.96
C ILE A 2 -13.15 -33.20 -25.69
N GLY A 3 -13.64 -33.48 -24.47
CA GLY A 3 -14.94 -33.03 -24.01
C GLY A 3 -14.92 -31.50 -23.72
N ARG A 4 -15.81 -30.73 -24.36
CA ARG A 4 -16.10 -29.35 -24.06
C ARG A 4 -16.69 -29.23 -22.65
N ILE A 5 -15.99 -28.55 -21.75
CA ILE A 5 -16.55 -28.09 -20.47
C ILE A 5 -17.42 -26.88 -20.77
N GLY A 6 -18.73 -27.05 -20.68
CA GLY A 6 -19.71 -25.98 -20.83
C GLY A 6 -19.60 -25.02 -19.65
N MET A 7 -19.23 -23.78 -19.89
CA MET A 7 -19.34 -22.69 -18.91
C MET A 7 -20.82 -22.37 -18.69
N HIS A 8 -21.34 -22.79 -17.54
CA HIS A 8 -22.69 -22.44 -17.11
C HIS A 8 -22.69 -20.97 -16.67
N LYS A 9 -23.39 -20.11 -17.40
CA LYS A 9 -23.64 -18.74 -16.93
C LYS A 9 -24.54 -18.82 -15.70
N PRO A 10 -24.19 -18.18 -14.57
CA PRO A 10 -25.10 -18.10 -13.44
C PRO A 10 -26.39 -17.35 -13.88
N SER A 11 -27.55 -17.86 -13.51
CA SER A 11 -28.82 -17.26 -13.82
C SER A 11 -28.95 -15.90 -13.12
N SER A 12 -29.68 -14.97 -13.72
CA SER A 12 -29.95 -13.62 -13.18
C SER A 12 -30.54 -13.64 -11.76
N GLU A 13 -31.15 -14.74 -11.35
CA GLU A 13 -31.71 -14.94 -10.00
C GLU A 13 -30.62 -15.15 -8.93
N ILE A 14 -29.50 -15.80 -9.24
CA ILE A 14 -28.37 -15.98 -8.29
C ILE A 14 -27.70 -14.63 -8.03
N ILE A 15 -27.61 -13.78 -9.05
CA ILE A 15 -27.04 -12.42 -8.89
C ILE A 15 -27.97 -11.51 -8.08
N ALA A 16 -29.29 -11.68 -8.22
CA ALA A 16 -30.27 -10.92 -7.44
C ALA A 16 -30.31 -11.34 -5.97
N ALA A 17 -30.19 -12.63 -5.67
CA ALA A 17 -30.18 -13.16 -4.30
C ALA A 17 -28.94 -12.73 -3.49
N ALA A 18 -27.79 -12.53 -4.15
CA ALA A 18 -26.58 -12.02 -3.50
C ALA A 18 -26.68 -10.55 -3.07
N ARG A 19 -27.68 -9.81 -3.59
CA ARG A 19 -27.89 -8.38 -3.26
C ARG A 19 -28.83 -8.15 -2.07
N THR A 20 -29.56 -9.14 -1.57
CA THR A 20 -30.59 -8.98 -0.52
C THR A 20 -30.42 -9.87 0.70
N GLY A 21 -29.36 -10.67 0.78
CA GLY A 21 -29.15 -11.62 1.87
C GLY A 21 -28.44 -11.04 3.10
N ILE A 22 -29.06 -10.07 3.79
CA ILE A 22 -28.68 -9.74 5.17
C ILE A 22 -29.36 -10.75 6.08
N ALA A 23 -28.57 -11.60 6.77
CA ALA A 23 -29.08 -12.52 7.78
C ALA A 23 -29.84 -11.73 8.88
N PRO A 24 -30.99 -12.22 9.37
CA PRO A 24 -31.75 -11.56 10.42
C PRO A 24 -30.90 -11.53 11.71
N GLY A 25 -30.59 -10.30 12.19
CA GLY A 25 -29.80 -10.06 13.40
C GLY A 25 -28.57 -9.16 13.25
N VAL A 26 -28.19 -8.79 12.03
CA VAL A 26 -27.18 -7.75 11.83
C VAL A 26 -27.85 -6.38 11.99
N VAL A 27 -27.57 -5.71 13.10
CA VAL A 27 -27.92 -4.29 13.29
C VAL A 27 -27.23 -3.54 12.16
N PRO A 28 -27.94 -2.81 11.26
CA PRO A 28 -27.28 -2.00 10.27
C PRO A 28 -26.40 -0.99 11.01
N LEU A 29 -25.11 -1.02 10.75
CA LEU A 29 -24.25 0.11 11.10
C LEU A 29 -24.96 1.35 10.56
N SER A 30 -25.27 2.28 11.47
CA SER A 30 -25.86 3.59 11.25
C SER A 30 -25.69 4.07 9.81
N THR A 31 -26.77 4.57 9.24
CA THR A 31 -26.80 5.22 7.92
C THR A 31 -25.55 6.05 7.68
N ALA A 32 -24.57 5.42 7.05
CA ALA A 32 -23.51 6.18 6.42
C ALA A 32 -24.20 7.15 5.44
N PRO A 33 -23.76 8.41 5.36
CA PRO A 33 -24.27 9.33 4.34
C PRO A 33 -24.15 8.60 3.00
N GLU A 34 -25.15 8.81 2.14
CA GLU A 34 -25.26 8.19 0.82
C GLU A 34 -23.88 8.09 0.19
N SER A 35 -23.39 6.86 0.08
CA SER A 35 -22.00 6.47 -0.03
C SER A 35 -21.25 7.30 -1.06
N ALA A 36 -20.39 8.21 -0.62
CA ALA A 36 -19.36 8.75 -1.50
C ALA A 36 -18.60 7.55 -2.08
N ALA A 37 -18.38 7.53 -3.40
CA ALA A 37 -17.65 6.46 -4.06
C ALA A 37 -16.30 6.22 -3.33
N PRO A 38 -15.85 4.97 -3.19
CA PRO A 38 -14.60 4.68 -2.53
C PRO A 38 -13.42 5.34 -3.29
N LEU A 39 -12.46 5.88 -2.55
CA LEU A 39 -11.29 6.52 -3.13
C LEU A 39 -10.11 5.55 -3.14
N TYR A 40 -9.34 5.58 -4.22
CA TYR A 40 -8.09 4.84 -4.39
C TYR A 40 -6.91 5.79 -4.15
N VAL A 41 -6.08 5.51 -3.16
CA VAL A 41 -4.84 6.25 -2.90
C VAL A 41 -3.66 5.47 -3.48
N GLY A 42 -2.87 6.12 -4.34
CA GLY A 42 -1.76 5.48 -5.03
C GLY A 42 -0.75 6.44 -5.62
N SER A 43 0.30 5.88 -6.26
CA SER A 43 1.34 6.63 -6.95
C SER A 43 1.97 5.81 -8.05
N ASP A 44 2.42 6.47 -9.12
CA ASP A 44 3.15 5.84 -10.22
C ASP A 44 4.54 5.30 -9.82
N ILE A 45 5.07 5.71 -8.66
CA ILE A 45 6.33 5.17 -8.16
C ILE A 45 6.29 3.64 -8.02
N TYR A 46 5.10 3.08 -7.76
CA TYR A 46 4.92 1.63 -7.60
C TYR A 46 4.98 0.85 -8.93
N ARG A 47 5.02 1.52 -10.07
CA ARG A 47 5.27 0.92 -11.39
C ARG A 47 6.74 0.60 -11.61
N ARG A 48 7.64 1.27 -10.88
CA ARG A 48 9.08 1.03 -10.97
C ARG A 48 9.42 -0.30 -10.28
N ALA A 49 10.29 -1.10 -10.91
CA ALA A 49 10.85 -2.28 -10.26
C ALA A 49 11.70 -1.83 -9.05
N ALA A 50 11.45 -2.43 -7.90
CA ALA A 50 12.09 -2.03 -6.65
C ALA A 50 12.98 -3.15 -6.09
N PHE A 51 12.43 -4.33 -5.93
CA PHE A 51 13.12 -5.45 -5.30
C PHE A 51 13.83 -6.31 -6.35
N GLY A 52 15.00 -6.86 -6.01
CA GLY A 52 15.76 -7.74 -6.90
C GLY A 52 14.98 -8.99 -7.33
N ASN A 53 15.46 -9.67 -8.40
CA ASN A 53 14.76 -10.77 -9.04
C ASN A 53 14.41 -11.97 -8.15
N ASN A 54 15.09 -12.14 -7.04
CA ASN A 54 14.87 -13.23 -6.08
C ASN A 54 14.04 -12.82 -4.86
N HIS A 55 13.53 -11.58 -4.82
CA HIS A 55 12.76 -11.09 -3.69
C HIS A 55 11.27 -11.41 -3.86
N PRO A 56 10.54 -11.79 -2.79
CA PRO A 56 9.09 -12.08 -2.86
C PRO A 56 8.26 -10.90 -3.38
N LEU A 57 8.70 -9.66 -3.13
CA LEU A 57 8.00 -8.44 -3.55
C LEU A 57 8.46 -7.90 -4.92
N LYS A 58 9.18 -8.70 -5.73
CA LYS A 58 9.61 -8.30 -7.08
C LYS A 58 8.46 -8.00 -8.04
N ILE A 59 7.29 -8.61 -7.80
CA ILE A 59 6.12 -8.43 -8.66
C ILE A 59 5.45 -7.09 -8.32
N VAL A 60 5.24 -6.25 -9.33
CA VAL A 60 4.60 -4.92 -9.21
C VAL A 60 3.07 -5.05 -9.05
N ARG A 61 2.63 -5.71 -7.98
CA ARG A 61 1.22 -6.03 -7.74
C ARG A 61 0.32 -4.79 -7.64
N HIS A 62 0.83 -3.72 -7.04
CA HIS A 62 0.06 -2.48 -6.83
C HIS A 62 -0.33 -1.83 -8.16
N SER A 63 0.61 -1.71 -9.10
CA SER A 63 0.32 -1.19 -10.43
C SER A 63 -0.55 -2.13 -11.25
N ALA A 64 -0.37 -3.46 -11.11
CA ALA A 64 -1.23 -4.42 -11.77
C ALA A 64 -2.69 -4.34 -11.29
N VAL A 65 -2.91 -4.12 -10.00
CA VAL A 65 -4.26 -3.87 -9.45
C VAL A 65 -4.82 -2.55 -9.98
N LEU A 66 -4.04 -1.48 -9.99
CA LEU A 66 -4.46 -0.18 -10.52
C LEU A 66 -4.89 -0.29 -11.98
N ASP A 67 -4.08 -0.96 -12.81
CA ASP A 67 -4.40 -1.18 -14.23
C ASP A 67 -5.68 -2.00 -14.40
N LEU A 68 -5.83 -3.06 -13.59
CA LEU A 68 -7.02 -3.92 -13.65
C LEU A 68 -8.30 -3.16 -13.30
N VAL A 69 -8.32 -2.39 -12.20
CA VAL A 69 -9.51 -1.65 -11.80
C VAL A 69 -9.85 -0.54 -12.79
N GLY A 70 -8.84 0.07 -13.44
CA GLY A 70 -9.02 1.01 -14.54
C GLY A 70 -9.65 0.36 -15.77
N ILE A 71 -9.14 -0.81 -16.23
CA ILE A 71 -9.69 -1.56 -17.37
C ILE A 71 -11.13 -2.01 -17.10
N LEU A 72 -11.45 -2.38 -15.86
CA LEU A 72 -12.80 -2.78 -15.46
C LEU A 72 -13.77 -1.60 -15.32
N GLY A 73 -13.29 -0.36 -15.44
CA GLY A 73 -14.11 0.84 -15.27
C GLY A 73 -14.58 1.04 -13.81
N TRP A 74 -13.87 0.48 -12.83
CA TRP A 74 -14.17 0.64 -11.41
C TRP A 74 -13.47 1.84 -10.77
N LEU A 75 -12.50 2.42 -11.48
CA LEU A 75 -11.75 3.59 -11.05
C LEU A 75 -11.80 4.65 -12.16
N ASP A 76 -12.32 5.81 -11.83
CA ASP A 76 -12.29 7.02 -12.64
C ASP A 76 -11.29 8.03 -12.05
N GLU A 77 -11.09 9.15 -12.75
CA GLU A 77 -10.18 10.22 -12.31
C GLU A 77 -10.63 10.84 -10.98
N ASP A 78 -11.94 10.93 -10.76
CA ASP A 78 -12.54 11.53 -9.56
C ASP A 78 -12.36 10.62 -8.32
N SER A 79 -12.16 9.32 -8.53
CA SER A 79 -11.96 8.34 -7.47
C SER A 79 -10.47 8.09 -7.14
N PHE A 80 -9.53 8.61 -7.94
CA PHE A 80 -8.10 8.46 -7.69
C PHE A 80 -7.52 9.66 -6.92
N ARG A 81 -6.68 9.37 -5.93
CA ARG A 81 -5.92 10.36 -5.16
C ARG A 81 -4.45 10.01 -5.20
N ALA A 82 -3.65 10.88 -5.81
CA ALA A 82 -2.19 10.72 -5.84
C ALA A 82 -1.60 11.02 -4.46
N SER A 83 -0.88 10.04 -3.89
CA SER A 83 -0.12 10.26 -2.66
C SER A 83 1.12 11.13 -2.93
N GLN A 84 1.58 11.84 -1.89
CA GLN A 84 2.86 12.53 -1.85
C GLN A 84 3.78 11.83 -0.86
N PRO A 85 5.11 11.91 -1.01
CA PRO A 85 6.01 11.34 -0.03
C PRO A 85 5.88 12.09 1.31
N ALA A 86 5.88 11.34 2.41
CA ALA A 86 5.97 11.94 3.74
C ALA A 86 7.27 12.72 3.88
N THR A 87 7.19 13.87 4.55
CA THR A 87 8.36 14.69 4.86
C THR A 87 9.23 14.03 5.93
N VAL A 88 10.50 14.43 6.02
CA VAL A 88 11.39 13.96 7.08
C VAL A 88 10.83 14.28 8.47
N ASP A 89 10.22 15.46 8.65
CA ASP A 89 9.62 15.84 9.93
C ASP A 89 8.45 14.93 10.30
N GLN A 90 7.59 14.56 9.36
CA GLN A 90 6.56 13.55 9.59
C GLN A 90 7.18 12.19 9.95
N LEU A 91 8.21 11.74 9.21
CA LEU A 91 8.87 10.46 9.50
C LEU A 91 9.48 10.43 10.91
N LEU A 92 9.96 11.57 11.42
CA LEU A 92 10.54 11.70 12.76
C LEU A 92 9.51 11.58 13.90
N GLU A 93 8.22 11.60 13.62
CA GLU A 93 7.19 11.37 14.64
C GLU A 93 7.21 9.93 15.20
N PHE A 94 7.77 8.97 14.43
CA PHE A 94 7.89 7.59 14.87
C PHE A 94 9.29 7.01 14.68
N HIS A 95 9.98 7.31 13.57
CA HIS A 95 11.29 6.73 13.28
C HIS A 95 12.44 7.58 13.80
N ASP A 96 13.50 6.90 14.26
CA ASP A 96 14.72 7.53 14.75
C ASP A 96 15.43 8.29 13.62
N ARG A 97 15.93 9.49 13.95
CA ARG A 97 16.68 10.34 13.01
C ARG A 97 17.86 9.61 12.37
N GLY A 98 18.65 8.90 13.17
CA GLY A 98 19.81 8.15 12.66
C GLY A 98 19.44 7.02 11.70
N TYR A 99 18.27 6.42 11.85
CA TYR A 99 17.75 5.43 10.91
C TYR A 99 17.33 6.08 9.58
N ILE A 100 16.62 7.20 9.63
CA ILE A 100 16.20 7.95 8.44
C ILE A 100 17.44 8.42 7.66
N GLU A 101 18.42 9.01 8.33
CA GLU A 101 19.68 9.46 7.73
C GLU A 101 20.47 8.30 7.10
N ALA A 102 20.47 7.12 7.74
CA ALA A 102 21.13 5.94 7.19
C ALA A 102 20.46 5.43 5.90
N LEU A 103 19.11 5.50 5.81
CA LEU A 103 18.38 5.16 4.58
C LEU A 103 18.70 6.15 3.45
N GLN A 104 18.67 7.44 3.73
CA GLN A 104 19.02 8.50 2.76
C GLN A 104 20.46 8.37 2.27
N TYR A 105 21.38 8.11 3.19
CA TYR A 105 22.80 7.87 2.84
C TYR A 105 22.96 6.63 1.95
N ALA A 106 22.34 5.50 2.34
CA ALA A 106 22.45 4.26 1.58
C ALA A 106 21.91 4.41 0.15
N GLU A 107 20.78 5.11 -0.03
CA GLU A 107 20.22 5.39 -1.34
C GLU A 107 21.14 6.28 -2.17
N SER A 108 21.58 7.42 -1.61
CA SER A 108 22.44 8.39 -2.32
C SER A 108 23.79 7.80 -2.71
N ALA A 109 24.37 6.95 -1.85
CA ALA A 109 25.63 6.29 -2.08
C ALA A 109 25.52 5.05 -2.98
N GLY A 110 24.32 4.52 -3.19
CA GLY A 110 24.07 3.27 -3.93
C GLY A 110 24.67 2.03 -3.24
N GLN A 111 25.04 2.13 -1.98
CA GLN A 111 25.70 1.07 -1.21
C GLN A 111 25.40 1.17 0.28
N VAL A 112 25.60 0.06 0.99
CA VAL A 112 25.39 -0.04 2.43
C VAL A 112 26.70 -0.45 3.10
N THR A 113 27.13 0.32 4.09
CA THR A 113 28.29 -0.06 4.91
C THR A 113 27.94 -1.24 5.83
N PRO A 114 28.93 -2.04 6.29
CA PRO A 114 28.68 -3.11 7.26
C PRO A 114 27.97 -2.60 8.53
N GLN A 115 28.33 -1.43 9.03
CA GLN A 115 27.73 -0.82 10.22
C GLN A 115 26.26 -0.46 10.02
N ILE A 116 25.91 0.13 8.87
CA ILE A 116 24.50 0.44 8.51
C ILE A 116 23.70 -0.85 8.39
N ARG A 117 24.25 -1.87 7.74
CA ARG A 117 23.60 -3.17 7.58
C ARG A 117 23.32 -3.83 8.93
N GLU A 118 24.28 -3.86 9.81
CA GLU A 118 24.17 -4.48 11.13
C GLU A 118 23.19 -3.72 12.03
N ARG A 119 23.30 -2.37 12.07
CA ARG A 119 22.50 -1.55 12.97
C ARG A 119 21.06 -1.37 12.50
N TYR A 120 20.86 -1.14 11.21
CA TYR A 120 19.57 -0.72 10.65
C TYR A 120 18.91 -1.77 9.75
N HIS A 121 19.53 -2.93 9.53
CA HIS A 121 19.06 -4.03 8.69
C HIS A 121 18.81 -3.66 7.22
N ILE A 122 19.40 -2.57 6.73
CA ILE A 122 19.33 -2.12 5.33
C ILE A 122 20.33 -2.91 4.49
N GLY A 123 19.97 -3.27 3.25
CA GLY A 123 20.82 -4.01 2.33
C GLY A 123 20.96 -5.49 2.66
N THR A 124 20.05 -6.05 3.45
CA THR A 124 19.92 -7.48 3.73
C THR A 124 19.12 -8.18 2.63
N LEU A 125 19.03 -9.51 2.65
CA LEU A 125 18.15 -10.24 1.76
C LEU A 125 16.67 -9.91 2.03
N GLU A 126 16.32 -9.65 3.28
CA GLU A 126 14.97 -9.28 3.69
C GLU A 126 14.64 -7.83 3.31
N ASN A 127 15.58 -6.90 3.51
CA ASN A 127 15.40 -5.48 3.25
C ASN A 127 16.52 -4.97 2.32
N PRO A 128 16.48 -5.29 1.01
CA PRO A 128 17.52 -4.95 0.06
C PRO A 128 17.57 -3.44 -0.22
N LEU A 129 18.76 -2.94 -0.56
CA LEU A 129 18.90 -1.61 -1.14
C LEU A 129 18.51 -1.65 -2.62
N PHE A 130 17.75 -0.66 -3.08
CA PHE A 130 17.40 -0.44 -4.48
C PHE A 130 17.25 1.06 -4.76
N GLU A 131 17.32 1.46 -5.99
CA GLU A 131 17.15 2.85 -6.44
C GLU A 131 15.74 3.37 -6.12
N GLY A 132 15.62 4.56 -5.53
CA GLY A 132 14.34 5.17 -5.13
C GLY A 132 13.72 4.54 -3.88
N LEU A 133 14.51 3.85 -3.05
CA LEU A 133 14.05 3.20 -1.83
C LEU A 133 13.40 4.18 -0.85
N PHE A 134 14.09 5.28 -0.54
CA PHE A 134 13.61 6.27 0.42
C PHE A 134 12.36 6.98 -0.09
N GLU A 135 12.37 7.39 -1.37
CA GLU A 135 11.20 8.01 -2.01
C GLU A 135 10.00 7.07 -1.97
N ARG A 136 10.18 5.79 -2.33
CA ARG A 136 9.11 4.80 -2.34
C ARG A 136 8.55 4.52 -0.95
N ALA A 137 9.43 4.35 0.06
CA ALA A 137 9.01 4.11 1.44
C ALA A 137 8.28 5.33 2.03
N SER A 138 8.78 6.54 1.78
CA SER A 138 8.13 7.79 2.19
C SER A 138 6.79 8.00 1.49
N MET A 139 6.67 7.59 0.20
CA MET A 139 5.41 7.64 -0.54
C MET A 139 4.34 6.73 0.08
N THR A 140 4.74 5.57 0.59
CA THR A 140 3.83 4.65 1.29
C THR A 140 3.30 5.28 2.57
N VAL A 141 4.16 5.91 3.36
CA VAL A 141 3.76 6.65 4.57
C VAL A 141 2.82 7.80 4.23
N GLY A 142 3.19 8.64 3.27
CA GLY A 142 2.35 9.77 2.86
C GLY A 142 0.99 9.34 2.31
N GLY A 143 0.94 8.19 1.62
CA GLY A 143 -0.32 7.58 1.20
C GLY A 143 -1.21 7.14 2.36
N SER A 144 -0.64 6.60 3.43
CA SER A 144 -1.38 6.20 4.64
C SER A 144 -1.86 7.40 5.43
N ILE A 145 -1.07 8.48 5.53
CA ILE A 145 -1.50 9.77 6.12
C ILE A 145 -2.71 10.31 5.34
N LEU A 146 -2.58 10.44 4.01
CA LEU A 146 -3.67 10.91 3.15
C LEU A 146 -4.92 10.05 3.29
N ALA A 147 -4.76 8.71 3.35
CA ALA A 147 -5.87 7.79 3.52
C ALA A 147 -6.61 8.02 4.84
N ALA A 148 -5.88 8.26 5.94
CA ALA A 148 -6.46 8.58 7.24
C ALA A 148 -7.20 9.92 7.24
N GLU A 149 -6.61 10.97 6.66
CA GLU A 149 -7.25 12.29 6.52
C GLU A 149 -8.57 12.20 5.75
N LEU A 150 -8.59 11.48 4.63
CA LEU A 150 -9.81 11.29 3.83
C LEU A 150 -10.85 10.41 4.55
N ALA A 151 -10.41 9.40 5.32
CA ALA A 151 -11.28 8.57 6.13
C ALA A 151 -11.95 9.39 7.25
N CYS A 152 -11.25 10.32 7.88
CA CYS A 152 -11.81 11.27 8.84
C CYS A 152 -12.88 12.20 8.23
N GLN A 153 -12.85 12.39 6.91
CA GLN A 153 -13.88 13.12 6.17
C GLN A 153 -15.08 12.25 5.76
N GLY A 154 -15.07 10.97 6.14
CA GLY A 154 -16.17 10.02 5.88
C GLY A 154 -16.04 9.21 4.60
N HIS A 155 -14.90 9.28 3.90
CA HIS A 155 -14.63 8.45 2.72
C HIS A 155 -14.21 7.02 3.07
N VAL A 156 -14.55 6.07 2.21
CA VAL A 156 -13.99 4.73 2.21
C VAL A 156 -12.73 4.74 1.33
N ILE A 157 -11.57 4.36 1.89
CA ILE A 157 -10.29 4.47 1.19
C ILE A 157 -9.68 3.09 0.95
N PHE A 158 -9.16 2.89 -0.25
CA PHE A 158 -8.32 1.74 -0.59
C PHE A 158 -6.90 2.22 -0.92
N HIS A 159 -5.95 1.89 -0.03
CA HIS A 159 -4.52 2.18 -0.21
C HIS A 159 -3.71 0.87 -0.25
N PRO A 160 -3.58 0.23 -1.43
CA PRO A 160 -2.98 -1.11 -1.55
C PRO A 160 -1.46 -1.13 -1.30
N SER A 161 -0.80 0.02 -1.32
CA SER A 161 0.65 0.12 -1.08
C SER A 161 1.01 0.23 0.40
N GLY A 162 0.02 0.50 1.25
CA GLY A 162 0.18 0.56 2.71
C GLY A 162 0.26 -0.83 3.37
N GLY A 163 0.32 -0.81 4.70
CA GLY A 163 0.37 -2.02 5.51
C GLY A 163 1.79 -2.52 5.82
N THR A 164 2.78 -1.65 5.75
CA THR A 164 4.20 -1.97 6.06
C THR A 164 4.47 -2.01 7.57
N HIS A 165 3.70 -2.81 8.31
CA HIS A 165 3.63 -2.83 9.77
C HIS A 165 4.82 -3.48 10.48
N HIS A 166 5.76 -4.09 9.75
CA HIS A 166 6.96 -4.69 10.34
C HIS A 166 8.09 -3.67 10.59
N GLY A 167 8.05 -2.48 9.97
CA GLY A 167 9.03 -1.42 10.20
C GLY A 167 9.13 -1.08 11.68
N ARG A 168 10.38 -0.97 12.20
CA ARG A 168 10.66 -0.63 13.59
C ARG A 168 11.07 0.84 13.69
N PRO A 169 10.95 1.48 14.88
CA PRO A 169 11.39 2.86 15.04
C PRO A 169 12.82 3.10 14.56
N ASP A 170 13.70 2.12 14.81
CA ASP A 170 15.14 2.22 14.67
C ASP A 170 15.75 1.33 13.56
N ARG A 171 14.96 0.59 12.78
CA ARG A 171 15.47 -0.30 11.73
C ARG A 171 14.40 -0.86 10.79
N ALA A 172 14.83 -1.32 9.63
CA ALA A 172 14.00 -2.10 8.71
C ALA A 172 13.75 -3.52 9.23
N SER A 173 12.60 -4.11 8.88
CA SER A 173 12.21 -5.48 9.25
C SER A 173 11.08 -5.97 8.34
N GLY A 174 11.04 -7.27 8.05
CA GLY A 174 9.90 -7.92 7.38
C GLY A 174 9.53 -7.29 6.04
N PHE A 175 10.52 -6.94 5.22
CA PHE A 175 10.34 -6.22 3.94
C PHE A 175 9.86 -4.76 4.08
N CYS A 176 9.75 -4.23 5.31
CA CYS A 176 9.21 -2.91 5.61
C CYS A 176 10.34 -1.99 6.09
N TYR A 177 10.43 -0.82 5.45
CA TYR A 177 11.41 0.21 5.84
C TYR A 177 10.78 1.19 6.82
N PHE A 178 9.58 1.68 6.55
CA PHE A 178 8.82 2.51 7.46
C PHE A 178 7.51 1.81 7.86
N ASN A 179 6.99 2.17 9.03
CA ASN A 179 5.73 1.64 9.56
C ASN A 179 4.59 2.60 9.23
N ASP A 180 4.09 2.54 7.99
CA ASP A 180 3.04 3.44 7.54
C ASP A 180 1.74 3.38 8.36
N PRO A 181 1.27 2.22 8.89
CA PRO A 181 0.05 2.20 9.71
C PRO A 181 0.14 3.07 10.97
N VAL A 182 1.31 3.25 11.56
CA VAL A 182 1.48 4.13 12.73
C VAL A 182 1.14 5.57 12.37
N TYR A 183 1.57 6.04 11.21
CA TYR A 183 1.30 7.41 10.76
C TYR A 183 -0.17 7.65 10.38
N ALA A 184 -0.91 6.61 10.05
CA ALA A 184 -2.36 6.71 9.86
C ALA A 184 -3.12 6.85 11.20
N ILE A 185 -2.46 6.60 12.34
CA ILE A 185 -3.05 6.67 13.69
C ILE A 185 -2.63 7.97 14.41
N LEU A 186 -1.40 8.48 14.15
CA LEU A 186 -0.89 9.71 14.74
C LEU A 186 -1.63 10.93 14.21
#